data_b4276c113320717fb65d9ec4e464cc0e
#
_entry.id   b4276c113320717fb65d9ec4e464cc0e
#
_cell.length_a   1.000
_cell.length_b   1.000
_cell.length_c   1.000
_cell.angle_alpha   90.00
_cell.angle_beta   90.00
_cell.angle_gamma   90.00
#
_symmetry.space_group_name_H-M   'P 1'
#
loop_
_entity.id
_entity.type
_entity.pdbx_description
1 polymer ?
#
loop_
_entity_poly.entity_id
_entity_poly.type
_entity_poly.pdbx_seq_one_letter_code
_entity_poly.pdbx_strand_id
1 'polypeptide(L)'
;NEGDPKKRTYLGTYGVARDITERKIAEDTINFQAYHDLLTNLPNRALLRDRLSLAISQAKREDEMLAVMFLDLDRFKNINDSLGHVIGDELLQQVSTRLKSCVREGDTLARFGGDEFTLLLPKITKGKEDIGRIAEKINDALKDPFVIDDNELYVSASIGISIYPRDGTNMDSLIKHADIAMYHVKDTGKNNYKFYSTDMTTPYFKNLSLETGIHKALENDEFHLMYQPQINIKTGEIIGVEALLRWHHPEHGPITPAEFIPFAEETGMIVEIGHWVLRTACAELKYWRDAGLPEIRMSINMSARQIAEKTIVKHVSALLKDY
;
A
#
# COMPACT_ATOMS: atom_id res chain seq x y z
N ASN A 1 0.06 -79.09 -44.47
CA ASN A 1 -1.06 -78.31 -44.97
C ASN A 1 -0.88 -76.87 -44.47
N GLU A 2 -0.33 -76.10 -45.38
CA GLU A 2 -0.03 -74.71 -45.20
C GLU A 2 -1.30 -73.86 -45.30
N GLY A 3 -1.75 -73.29 -44.21
CA GLY A 3 -2.81 -72.29 -44.19
C GLY A 3 -2.24 -70.95 -44.62
N ASP A 4 -2.84 -70.37 -45.61
CA ASP A 4 -2.49 -69.07 -46.20
C ASP A 4 -2.50 -67.88 -45.17
N PRO A 5 -1.40 -67.21 -44.90
CA PRO A 5 -1.33 -66.18 -43.83
C PRO A 5 -1.97 -64.83 -44.24
N LYS A 6 -2.71 -64.74 -45.37
CA LYS A 6 -3.20 -63.48 -45.94
C LYS A 6 -4.68 -63.15 -45.75
N LYS A 7 -5.44 -63.90 -45.00
CA LYS A 7 -6.82 -63.49 -44.63
C LYS A 7 -6.90 -62.99 -43.20
N ARG A 8 -6.39 -61.76 -42.99
CA ARG A 8 -6.80 -60.98 -41.82
C ARG A 8 -8.24 -60.51 -42.04
N THR A 9 -9.18 -61.16 -41.43
CA THR A 9 -10.58 -60.71 -41.44
C THR A 9 -10.66 -59.52 -40.46
N TYR A 10 -11.01 -58.36 -41.00
CA TYR A 10 -11.29 -57.18 -40.17
C TYR A 10 -12.60 -57.44 -39.44
N LEU A 11 -12.56 -57.58 -38.10
CA LEU A 11 -13.72 -57.88 -37.25
C LEU A 11 -14.48 -56.63 -36.80
N GLY A 12 -13.98 -55.45 -37.13
CA GLY A 12 -14.59 -54.21 -36.72
C GLY A 12 -13.67 -53.38 -35.82
N THR A 13 -14.03 -52.12 -35.58
CA THR A 13 -13.38 -51.23 -34.62
C THR A 13 -14.22 -51.17 -33.37
N TYR A 14 -13.61 -51.42 -32.23
CA TYR A 14 -14.24 -51.18 -30.92
C TYR A 14 -13.77 -49.81 -30.41
N GLY A 15 -14.72 -48.96 -30.06
CA GLY A 15 -14.45 -47.64 -29.49
C GLY A 15 -15.20 -47.47 -28.17
N VAL A 16 -14.53 -46.95 -27.15
CA VAL A 16 -15.13 -46.53 -25.90
C VAL A 16 -15.16 -45.00 -25.89
N ALA A 17 -16.33 -44.42 -25.79
CA ALA A 17 -16.50 -43.01 -25.54
C ALA A 17 -16.77 -42.78 -24.03
N ARG A 18 -16.08 -41.85 -23.44
CA ARG A 18 -16.30 -41.39 -22.05
C ARG A 18 -16.65 -39.94 -22.07
N ASP A 19 -17.73 -39.54 -21.41
CA ASP A 19 -18.03 -38.17 -21.17
C ASP A 19 -16.99 -37.58 -20.16
N ILE A 20 -16.26 -36.58 -20.59
CA ILE A 20 -15.25 -35.90 -19.78
C ILE A 20 -15.61 -34.40 -19.53
N THR A 21 -16.86 -34.01 -19.78
CA THR A 21 -17.33 -32.63 -19.68
C THR A 21 -17.10 -32.05 -18.29
N GLU A 22 -17.56 -32.75 -17.25
CA GLU A 22 -17.37 -32.30 -15.85
C GLU A 22 -15.89 -32.19 -15.48
N ARG A 23 -15.08 -33.15 -15.93
CA ARG A 23 -13.64 -33.11 -15.69
C ARG A 23 -12.98 -31.90 -16.36
N LYS A 24 -13.34 -31.60 -17.62
CA LYS A 24 -12.80 -30.44 -18.34
C LYS A 24 -13.23 -29.14 -17.71
N ILE A 25 -14.51 -29.00 -17.32
CA ILE A 25 -15.00 -27.81 -16.61
C ILE A 25 -14.20 -27.59 -15.31
N ALA A 26 -13.98 -28.68 -14.54
CA ALA A 26 -13.20 -28.60 -13.31
C ALA A 26 -11.74 -28.21 -13.58
N GLU A 27 -11.09 -28.81 -14.59
CA GLU A 27 -9.71 -28.47 -15.01
C GLU A 27 -9.62 -27.00 -15.48
N ASP A 28 -10.57 -26.54 -16.29
CA ASP A 28 -10.62 -25.14 -16.77
C ASP A 28 -10.86 -24.16 -15.63
N THR A 29 -11.73 -24.52 -14.67
CA THR A 29 -11.97 -23.72 -13.46
C THR A 29 -10.71 -23.59 -12.59
N ILE A 30 -10.03 -24.71 -12.35
CA ILE A 30 -8.77 -24.73 -11.59
C ILE A 30 -7.71 -23.90 -12.28
N ASN A 31 -7.57 -24.04 -13.60
CA ASN A 31 -6.64 -23.24 -14.39
C ASN A 31 -6.97 -21.75 -14.33
N PHE A 32 -8.24 -21.39 -14.43
CA PHE A 32 -8.67 -20.00 -14.30
C PHE A 32 -8.32 -19.43 -12.93
N GLN A 33 -8.63 -20.16 -11.85
CA GLN A 33 -8.30 -19.75 -10.48
C GLN A 33 -6.79 -19.64 -10.22
N ALA A 34 -5.98 -20.48 -10.87
CA ALA A 34 -4.53 -20.42 -10.73
C ALA A 34 -3.91 -19.13 -11.32
N TYR A 35 -4.56 -18.52 -12.33
CA TYR A 35 -4.01 -17.42 -13.11
C TYR A 35 -4.83 -16.12 -13.05
N HIS A 36 -6.03 -16.12 -12.46
CA HIS A 36 -6.91 -14.95 -12.39
C HIS A 36 -7.35 -14.67 -10.95
N ASP A 37 -7.61 -13.41 -10.66
CA ASP A 37 -8.27 -12.95 -9.45
C ASP A 37 -9.78 -13.19 -9.56
N LEU A 38 -10.35 -13.91 -8.60
CA LEU A 38 -11.75 -14.32 -8.66
C LEU A 38 -12.77 -13.18 -8.47
N LEU A 39 -12.34 -12.08 -7.82
CA LEU A 39 -13.22 -10.93 -7.61
C LEU A 39 -13.34 -10.10 -8.86
N THR A 40 -12.21 -9.79 -9.51
CA THR A 40 -12.14 -8.84 -10.62
C THR A 40 -12.04 -9.51 -12.00
N ASN A 41 -11.82 -10.83 -12.04
CA ASN A 41 -11.51 -11.61 -13.25
C ASN A 41 -10.27 -11.09 -14.04
N LEU A 42 -9.45 -10.25 -13.44
CA LEU A 42 -8.18 -9.82 -14.00
C LEU A 42 -7.11 -10.91 -13.84
N PRO A 43 -6.06 -10.91 -14.65
CA PRO A 43 -4.83 -11.62 -14.34
C PRO A 43 -4.41 -11.42 -12.89
N ASN A 44 -4.03 -12.51 -12.22
CA ASN A 44 -3.47 -12.42 -10.88
C ASN A 44 -1.94 -12.22 -10.94
N ARG A 45 -1.30 -12.16 -9.76
CA ARG A 45 0.15 -12.01 -9.62
C ARG A 45 0.94 -13.10 -10.38
N ALA A 46 0.44 -14.34 -10.42
CA ALA A 46 1.13 -15.44 -11.09
C ALA A 46 1.16 -15.25 -12.62
N LEU A 47 0.01 -14.92 -13.22
CA LEU A 47 -0.08 -14.66 -14.66
C LEU A 47 0.68 -13.39 -15.05
N LEU A 48 0.64 -12.34 -14.23
CA LEU A 48 1.43 -11.13 -14.46
C LEU A 48 2.93 -11.46 -14.52
N ARG A 49 3.44 -12.25 -13.57
CA ARG A 49 4.86 -12.64 -13.52
C ARG A 49 5.28 -13.43 -14.76
N ASP A 50 4.46 -14.34 -15.21
CA ASP A 50 4.71 -15.10 -16.44
C ASP A 50 4.79 -14.17 -17.66
N ARG A 51 3.79 -13.31 -17.86
CA ARG A 51 3.76 -12.35 -18.97
C ARG A 51 4.90 -11.36 -18.93
N LEU A 52 5.27 -10.85 -17.76
CA LEU A 52 6.39 -9.93 -17.61
C LEU A 52 7.73 -10.61 -17.93
N SER A 53 7.92 -11.87 -17.53
CA SER A 53 9.12 -12.66 -17.91
C SER A 53 9.25 -12.82 -19.42
N LEU A 54 8.15 -13.17 -20.09
CA LEU A 54 8.10 -13.27 -21.55
C LEU A 54 8.38 -11.91 -22.23
N ALA A 55 7.74 -10.84 -21.75
CA ALA A 55 7.93 -9.49 -22.29
C ALA A 55 9.39 -9.00 -22.14
N ILE A 56 10.04 -9.24 -20.99
CA ILE A 56 11.46 -8.92 -20.78
C ILE A 56 12.33 -9.70 -21.77
N SER A 57 12.05 -10.99 -21.95
CA SER A 57 12.81 -11.83 -22.87
C SER A 57 12.67 -11.37 -24.33
N GLN A 58 11.50 -10.90 -24.72
CA GLN A 58 11.23 -10.34 -26.03
C GLN A 58 11.88 -8.96 -26.20
N ALA A 59 11.69 -8.04 -25.25
CA ALA A 59 12.29 -6.72 -25.26
C ALA A 59 13.82 -6.77 -25.36
N LYS A 60 14.44 -7.73 -24.66
CA LYS A 60 15.89 -7.97 -24.76
C LYS A 60 16.34 -8.39 -26.17
N ARG A 61 15.54 -9.19 -26.89
CA ARG A 61 15.88 -9.65 -28.26
C ARG A 61 15.68 -8.57 -29.31
N GLU A 62 14.64 -7.74 -29.11
CA GLU A 62 14.22 -6.74 -30.09
C GLU A 62 14.79 -5.35 -29.77
N ASP A 63 15.61 -5.22 -28.71
CA ASP A 63 16.14 -3.95 -28.20
C ASP A 63 15.04 -2.91 -27.94
N GLU A 64 13.93 -3.38 -27.35
CA GLU A 64 12.76 -2.58 -27.07
C GLU A 64 12.63 -2.25 -25.57
N MET A 65 11.83 -1.23 -25.26
CA MET A 65 11.49 -0.86 -23.91
C MET A 65 10.11 -1.42 -23.53
N LEU A 66 9.95 -1.78 -22.27
CA LEU A 66 8.66 -2.02 -21.64
C LEU A 66 8.53 -1.21 -20.35
N ALA A 67 7.31 -1.01 -19.86
CA ALA A 67 7.08 -0.38 -18.58
C ALA A 67 6.19 -1.24 -17.68
N VAL A 68 6.46 -1.14 -16.38
CA VAL A 68 5.60 -1.67 -15.31
C VAL A 68 5.06 -0.48 -14.52
N MET A 69 3.74 -0.41 -14.38
CA MET A 69 3.08 0.52 -13.49
C MET A 69 2.52 -0.25 -12.29
N PHE A 70 2.81 0.21 -11.09
CA PHE A 70 2.21 -0.28 -9.86
C PHE A 70 1.23 0.78 -9.36
N LEU A 71 -0.01 0.37 -9.14
CA LEU A 71 -1.11 1.27 -8.77
C LEU A 71 -1.71 0.80 -7.44
N ASP A 72 -2.05 1.76 -6.60
CA ASP A 72 -2.74 1.51 -5.33
C ASP A 72 -3.88 2.53 -5.19
N LEU A 73 -5.05 2.07 -4.74
CA LEU A 73 -6.22 2.93 -4.56
C LEU A 73 -6.12 3.72 -3.26
N ASP A 74 -6.02 5.02 -3.39
CA ASP A 74 -5.87 5.92 -2.25
C ASP A 74 -7.06 5.80 -1.27
N ARG A 75 -6.75 5.58 0.03
CA ARG A 75 -7.74 5.51 1.11
C ARG A 75 -8.80 4.40 0.98
N PHE A 76 -8.56 3.36 0.19
CA PHE A 76 -9.49 2.23 0.04
C PHE A 76 -9.83 1.57 1.38
N LYS A 77 -8.86 1.46 2.30
CA LYS A 77 -9.11 0.96 3.65
C LYS A 77 -10.20 1.75 4.38
N ASN A 78 -10.23 3.08 4.23
CA ASN A 78 -11.24 3.92 4.89
C ASN A 78 -12.67 3.61 4.37
N ILE A 79 -12.80 3.24 3.09
CA ILE A 79 -14.07 2.82 2.50
C ILE A 79 -14.50 1.49 3.14
N ASN A 80 -13.61 0.51 3.22
CA ASN A 80 -13.90 -0.76 3.88
C ASN A 80 -14.29 -0.58 5.35
N ASP A 81 -13.54 0.25 6.09
CA ASP A 81 -13.76 0.50 7.51
C ASP A 81 -15.09 1.23 7.76
N SER A 82 -15.55 2.06 6.81
CA SER A 82 -16.76 2.87 6.95
C SER A 82 -18.01 2.19 6.38
N LEU A 83 -17.91 1.49 5.25
CA LEU A 83 -19.04 0.96 4.48
C LEU A 83 -19.05 -0.58 4.38
N GLY A 84 -18.02 -1.23 4.88
CA GLY A 84 -17.89 -2.69 4.87
C GLY A 84 -17.23 -3.25 3.61
N HIS A 85 -16.73 -4.49 3.74
CA HIS A 85 -15.97 -5.16 2.68
C HIS A 85 -16.80 -5.46 1.42
N VAL A 86 -18.12 -5.62 1.54
CA VAL A 86 -18.99 -5.91 0.39
C VAL A 86 -18.96 -4.73 -0.61
N ILE A 87 -19.09 -3.51 -0.11
CA ILE A 87 -19.00 -2.29 -0.94
C ILE A 87 -17.59 -2.11 -1.49
N GLY A 88 -16.57 -2.42 -0.70
CA GLY A 88 -15.18 -2.42 -1.17
C GLY A 88 -14.93 -3.41 -2.31
N ASP A 89 -15.48 -4.61 -2.23
CA ASP A 89 -15.36 -5.62 -3.29
C ASP A 89 -16.05 -5.16 -4.58
N GLU A 90 -17.24 -4.58 -4.49
CA GLU A 90 -17.94 -4.04 -5.66
C GLU A 90 -17.20 -2.84 -6.27
N LEU A 91 -16.62 -1.97 -5.42
CA LEU A 91 -15.76 -0.89 -5.88
C LEU A 91 -14.54 -1.42 -6.65
N LEU A 92 -13.88 -2.46 -6.18
CA LEU A 92 -12.76 -3.09 -6.87
C LEU A 92 -13.16 -3.66 -8.24
N GLN A 93 -14.35 -4.24 -8.37
CA GLN A 93 -14.88 -4.73 -9.65
C GLN A 93 -15.14 -3.57 -10.62
N GLN A 94 -15.76 -2.49 -10.16
CA GLN A 94 -16.01 -1.32 -11.00
C GLN A 94 -14.71 -0.61 -11.40
N VAL A 95 -13.76 -0.47 -10.46
CA VAL A 95 -12.42 0.06 -10.74
C VAL A 95 -11.72 -0.80 -11.79
N SER A 96 -11.71 -2.12 -11.64
CA SER A 96 -11.06 -3.02 -12.60
C SER A 96 -11.63 -2.88 -14.01
N THR A 97 -12.95 -2.73 -14.12
CA THR A 97 -13.64 -2.50 -15.39
C THR A 97 -13.22 -1.16 -16.02
N ARG A 98 -13.16 -0.11 -15.20
CA ARG A 98 -12.76 1.25 -15.64
C ARG A 98 -11.29 1.29 -16.05
N LEU A 99 -10.39 0.67 -15.29
CA LEU A 99 -8.97 0.55 -15.63
C LEU A 99 -8.76 -0.24 -16.92
N LYS A 100 -9.54 -1.32 -17.13
CA LYS A 100 -9.47 -2.13 -18.34
C LYS A 100 -9.81 -1.33 -19.61
N SER A 101 -10.69 -0.34 -19.51
CA SER A 101 -11.02 0.56 -20.63
C SER A 101 -9.90 1.57 -20.96
N CYS A 102 -8.94 1.75 -20.05
CA CYS A 102 -7.80 2.66 -20.26
C CYS A 102 -6.66 2.03 -21.05
N VAL A 103 -6.61 0.70 -21.14
CA VAL A 103 -5.49 -0.07 -21.71
C VAL A 103 -5.88 -0.76 -23.03
N ARG A 104 -4.90 -1.06 -23.86
CA ARG A 104 -5.09 -1.76 -25.13
C ARG A 104 -4.98 -3.27 -24.97
N GLU A 105 -5.41 -4.04 -25.96
CA GLU A 105 -5.42 -5.51 -25.92
C GLU A 105 -4.03 -6.15 -25.67
N GLY A 106 -2.96 -5.50 -26.13
CA GLY A 106 -1.59 -5.99 -25.92
C GLY A 106 -1.03 -5.73 -24.51
N ASP A 107 -1.67 -4.87 -23.73
CA ASP A 107 -1.24 -4.55 -22.36
C ASP A 107 -1.80 -5.60 -21.38
N THR A 108 -1.17 -5.77 -20.24
CA THR A 108 -1.67 -6.66 -19.19
C THR A 108 -1.99 -5.87 -17.94
N LEU A 109 -3.28 -5.72 -17.65
CA LEU A 109 -3.75 -5.24 -16.34
C LEU A 109 -3.98 -6.45 -15.44
N ALA A 110 -3.39 -6.42 -14.24
CA ALA A 110 -3.50 -7.47 -13.23
C ALA A 110 -3.90 -6.88 -11.88
N ARG A 111 -4.60 -7.65 -11.06
CA ARG A 111 -4.75 -7.34 -9.64
C ARG A 111 -3.66 -8.07 -8.86
N PHE A 112 -2.81 -7.31 -8.14
CA PHE A 112 -1.66 -7.86 -7.45
C PHE A 112 -2.03 -8.40 -6.07
N GLY A 113 -2.99 -7.77 -5.41
CA GLY A 113 -3.59 -8.15 -4.12
C GLY A 113 -4.31 -6.95 -3.49
N GLY A 114 -5.28 -7.16 -2.60
CA GLY A 114 -5.98 -6.06 -1.93
C GLY A 114 -6.52 -5.01 -2.90
N ASP A 115 -6.06 -3.78 -2.75
CA ASP A 115 -6.35 -2.60 -3.57
C ASP A 115 -5.25 -2.26 -4.60
N GLU A 116 -4.29 -3.19 -4.77
CA GLU A 116 -3.15 -3.02 -5.68
C GLU A 116 -3.41 -3.61 -7.06
N PHE A 117 -3.14 -2.81 -8.08
CA PHE A 117 -3.18 -3.22 -9.49
C PHE A 117 -1.81 -3.02 -10.12
N THR A 118 -1.50 -3.84 -11.12
CA THR A 118 -0.25 -3.71 -11.89
C THR A 118 -0.57 -3.72 -13.37
N LEU A 119 0.03 -2.80 -14.11
CA LEU A 119 -0.10 -2.72 -15.55
C LEU A 119 1.26 -2.96 -16.19
N LEU A 120 1.33 -3.95 -17.08
CA LEU A 120 2.47 -4.20 -17.96
C LEU A 120 2.19 -3.63 -19.34
N LEU A 121 3.07 -2.76 -19.80
CA LEU A 121 3.11 -2.19 -21.15
C LEU A 121 4.28 -2.79 -21.90
N PRO A 122 4.07 -3.83 -22.73
CA PRO A 122 5.16 -4.65 -23.26
C PRO A 122 5.95 -3.97 -24.40
N LYS A 123 5.43 -2.91 -25.00
CA LYS A 123 6.05 -2.25 -26.14
C LYS A 123 5.86 -0.74 -26.06
N ILE A 124 6.96 -0.03 -25.83
CA ILE A 124 6.98 1.43 -25.70
C ILE A 124 7.76 2.02 -26.87
N THR A 125 7.08 2.83 -27.67
CA THR A 125 7.66 3.40 -28.90
C THR A 125 8.13 4.85 -28.75
N LYS A 126 7.46 5.65 -27.89
CA LYS A 126 7.75 7.08 -27.70
C LYS A 126 8.29 7.42 -26.30
N GLY A 127 8.75 6.41 -25.57
CA GLY A 127 9.38 6.60 -24.26
C GLY A 127 8.42 7.07 -23.17
N LYS A 128 8.89 7.95 -22.27
CA LYS A 128 8.14 8.40 -21.08
C LYS A 128 6.80 9.09 -21.40
N GLU A 129 6.70 9.76 -22.56
CA GLU A 129 5.47 10.50 -22.93
C GLU A 129 4.27 9.57 -23.12
N ASP A 130 4.45 8.43 -23.81
CA ASP A 130 3.35 7.47 -24.01
C ASP A 130 2.93 6.84 -22.68
N ILE A 131 3.90 6.53 -21.84
CA ILE A 131 3.66 5.96 -20.52
C ILE A 131 2.91 6.96 -19.64
N GLY A 132 3.36 8.22 -19.61
CA GLY A 132 2.72 9.29 -18.84
C GLY A 132 1.27 9.52 -19.24
N ARG A 133 0.98 9.52 -20.56
CA ARG A 133 -0.41 9.64 -21.06
C ARG A 133 -1.33 8.50 -20.57
N ILE A 134 -0.80 7.28 -20.46
CA ILE A 134 -1.59 6.16 -19.93
C ILE A 134 -1.85 6.36 -18.45
N ALA A 135 -0.86 6.80 -17.67
CA ALA A 135 -1.02 7.09 -16.26
C ALA A 135 -2.02 8.25 -16.03
N GLU A 136 -1.94 9.32 -16.82
CA GLU A 136 -2.91 10.43 -16.80
C GLU A 136 -4.31 9.95 -17.16
N LYS A 137 -4.46 9.14 -18.22
CA LYS A 137 -5.75 8.56 -18.60
C LYS A 137 -6.35 7.71 -17.49
N ILE A 138 -5.54 6.95 -16.76
CA ILE A 138 -5.99 6.16 -15.61
C ILE A 138 -6.49 7.09 -14.50
N ASN A 139 -5.69 8.10 -14.10
CA ASN A 139 -6.08 9.04 -13.06
C ASN A 139 -7.34 9.83 -13.47
N ASP A 140 -7.46 10.25 -14.72
CA ASP A 140 -8.66 10.93 -15.23
C ASP A 140 -9.89 10.03 -15.20
N ALA A 141 -9.74 8.76 -15.56
CA ALA A 141 -10.83 7.79 -15.51
C ALA A 141 -11.33 7.53 -14.08
N LEU A 142 -10.51 7.70 -13.06
CA LEU A 142 -10.89 7.51 -11.66
C LEU A 142 -11.52 8.76 -11.02
N LYS A 143 -11.50 9.93 -11.68
CA LYS A 143 -12.11 11.17 -11.15
C LYS A 143 -13.64 11.09 -11.04
N ASP A 144 -14.27 10.38 -11.97
CA ASP A 144 -15.73 10.22 -11.95
C ASP A 144 -16.12 9.30 -10.79
N PRO A 145 -17.18 9.62 -10.04
CA PRO A 145 -17.60 8.82 -8.90
C PRO A 145 -18.00 7.40 -9.31
N PHE A 146 -17.90 6.51 -8.35
CA PHE A 146 -18.42 5.15 -8.41
C PHE A 146 -19.73 5.12 -7.61
N VAL A 147 -20.82 4.69 -8.24
CA VAL A 147 -22.13 4.60 -7.58
C VAL A 147 -22.37 3.15 -7.16
N ILE A 148 -22.44 2.93 -5.85
CA ILE A 148 -22.64 1.60 -5.25
C ILE A 148 -23.67 1.75 -4.12
N ASP A 149 -24.80 1.04 -4.20
CA ASP A 149 -25.88 1.07 -3.21
C ASP A 149 -26.25 2.50 -2.76
N ASP A 150 -26.56 3.38 -3.70
CA ASP A 150 -26.88 4.80 -3.49
C ASP A 150 -25.73 5.66 -2.89
N ASN A 151 -24.54 5.12 -2.72
CA ASN A 151 -23.37 5.88 -2.29
C ASN A 151 -22.55 6.32 -3.50
N GLU A 152 -22.21 7.60 -3.56
CA GLU A 152 -21.20 8.12 -4.49
C GLU A 152 -19.83 8.08 -3.86
N LEU A 153 -18.95 7.21 -4.38
CA LEU A 153 -17.60 7.00 -3.87
C LEU A 153 -16.57 7.64 -4.80
N TYR A 154 -15.72 8.48 -4.22
CA TYR A 154 -14.61 9.11 -4.92
C TYR A 154 -13.31 8.43 -4.54
N VAL A 155 -12.61 7.89 -5.53
CA VAL A 155 -11.36 7.15 -5.35
C VAL A 155 -10.32 7.69 -6.33
N SER A 156 -9.09 7.84 -5.87
CA SER A 156 -7.95 8.14 -6.71
C SER A 156 -6.93 7.02 -6.63
N ALA A 157 -5.90 7.07 -7.45
CA ALA A 157 -4.81 6.12 -7.39
C ALA A 157 -3.45 6.81 -7.33
N SER A 158 -2.54 6.21 -6.57
CA SER A 158 -1.11 6.51 -6.60
C SER A 158 -0.42 5.54 -7.53
N ILE A 159 0.33 6.03 -8.53
CA ILE A 159 0.90 5.22 -9.59
C ILE A 159 2.42 5.38 -9.62
N GLY A 160 3.15 4.28 -9.46
CA GLY A 160 4.60 4.24 -9.66
C GLY A 160 4.97 3.52 -10.95
N ILE A 161 6.00 3.99 -11.64
CA ILE A 161 6.37 3.54 -12.98
C ILE A 161 7.85 3.20 -13.04
N SER A 162 8.17 1.99 -13.49
CA SER A 162 9.54 1.56 -13.84
C SER A 162 9.63 1.17 -15.31
N ILE A 163 10.80 1.38 -15.93
CA ILE A 163 11.05 1.16 -17.36
C ILE A 163 12.23 0.23 -17.54
N TYR A 164 12.04 -0.87 -18.30
CA TYR A 164 13.10 -1.74 -18.76
C TYR A 164 13.81 -1.14 -20.00
N PRO A 165 15.14 -1.24 -20.13
CA PRO A 165 16.09 -1.82 -19.18
C PRO A 165 16.62 -0.81 -18.13
N ARG A 166 16.23 0.47 -18.25
CA ARG A 166 16.77 1.60 -17.48
C ARG A 166 16.64 1.42 -15.98
N ASP A 167 15.45 1.04 -15.52
CA ASP A 167 15.11 0.97 -14.08
C ASP A 167 15.19 -0.45 -13.53
N GLY A 168 15.57 -1.44 -14.35
CA GLY A 168 15.73 -2.82 -13.96
C GLY A 168 15.83 -3.74 -15.15
N THR A 169 16.56 -4.85 -15.00
CA THR A 169 16.77 -5.84 -16.06
C THR A 169 16.08 -7.17 -15.81
N ASN A 170 15.41 -7.30 -14.65
CA ASN A 170 14.65 -8.48 -14.28
C ASN A 170 13.30 -8.06 -13.66
N MET A 171 12.42 -9.02 -13.56
CA MET A 171 11.06 -8.83 -13.08
C MET A 171 10.98 -8.25 -11.66
N ASP A 172 11.76 -8.80 -10.73
CA ASP A 172 11.68 -8.39 -9.33
C ASP A 172 12.18 -6.97 -9.13
N SER A 173 13.23 -6.56 -9.85
CA SER A 173 13.70 -5.16 -9.82
C SER A 173 12.69 -4.19 -10.42
N LEU A 174 12.02 -4.53 -11.52
CA LEU A 174 11.03 -3.66 -12.14
C LEU A 174 9.80 -3.48 -11.26
N ILE A 175 9.25 -4.56 -10.70
CA ILE A 175 8.11 -4.48 -9.80
C ILE A 175 8.48 -3.67 -8.54
N LYS A 176 9.63 -3.97 -7.91
CA LYS A 176 10.12 -3.26 -6.74
C LYS A 176 10.30 -1.76 -7.01
N HIS A 177 10.88 -1.38 -8.13
CA HIS A 177 11.13 0.02 -8.47
C HIS A 177 9.84 0.77 -8.83
N ALA A 178 8.86 0.10 -9.44
CA ALA A 178 7.53 0.67 -9.63
C ALA A 178 6.82 0.89 -8.27
N ASP A 179 6.91 -0.07 -7.35
CA ASP A 179 6.36 0.04 -5.99
C ASP A 179 7.00 1.21 -5.21
N ILE A 180 8.35 1.33 -5.22
CA ILE A 180 9.05 2.48 -4.61
C ILE A 180 8.55 3.82 -5.15
N ALA A 181 8.36 3.92 -6.46
CA ALA A 181 7.85 5.15 -7.09
C ALA A 181 6.39 5.42 -6.70
N MET A 182 5.54 4.41 -6.60
CA MET A 182 4.15 4.50 -6.13
C MET A 182 4.09 4.98 -4.68
N TYR A 183 4.91 4.39 -3.82
CA TYR A 183 5.01 4.82 -2.42
C TYR A 183 5.40 6.30 -2.31
N HIS A 184 6.35 6.76 -3.14
CA HIS A 184 6.73 8.17 -3.17
C HIS A 184 5.56 9.10 -3.61
N VAL A 185 4.66 8.62 -4.49
CA VAL A 185 3.42 9.35 -4.82
C VAL A 185 2.51 9.45 -3.59
N LYS A 186 2.32 8.35 -2.85
CA LYS A 186 1.52 8.34 -1.62
C LYS A 186 2.01 9.34 -0.59
N ASP A 187 3.33 9.41 -0.41
CA ASP A 187 4.00 10.30 0.55
C ASP A 187 3.93 11.79 0.12
N THR A 188 3.90 12.07 -1.17
CA THR A 188 3.91 13.43 -1.73
C THR A 188 2.54 14.00 -2.11
N GLY A 189 1.43 13.41 -1.62
CA GLY A 189 0.09 13.99 -1.79
C GLY A 189 -0.94 13.09 -2.47
N LYS A 190 -0.57 11.88 -2.92
CA LYS A 190 -1.48 10.90 -3.58
C LYS A 190 -2.02 11.40 -4.93
N ASN A 191 -2.93 10.64 -5.54
CA ASN A 191 -3.64 11.03 -6.78
C ASN A 191 -2.73 11.56 -7.90
N ASN A 192 -1.64 10.86 -8.16
CA ASN A 192 -0.63 11.26 -9.15
C ASN A 192 0.14 10.04 -9.65
N TYR A 193 1.09 10.28 -10.56
CA TYR A 193 2.05 9.25 -10.96
C TYR A 193 3.49 9.76 -10.90
N LYS A 194 4.43 8.85 -10.69
CA LYS A 194 5.88 9.14 -10.76
C LYS A 194 6.64 8.02 -11.44
N PHE A 195 7.62 8.40 -12.21
CA PHE A 195 8.64 7.47 -12.71
C PHE A 195 9.68 7.24 -11.61
N TYR A 196 10.09 5.99 -11.48
CA TYR A 196 11.18 5.65 -10.57
C TYR A 196 12.43 6.48 -10.86
N SER A 197 13.11 6.87 -9.80
CA SER A 197 14.46 7.40 -9.80
C SER A 197 15.20 6.89 -8.56
N THR A 198 16.51 6.76 -8.65
CA THR A 198 17.35 6.11 -7.62
C THR A 198 17.33 6.84 -6.28
N ASP A 199 17.10 8.14 -6.28
CA ASP A 199 16.96 8.98 -5.08
C ASP A 199 15.73 8.63 -4.22
N MET A 200 14.70 8.00 -4.80
CA MET A 200 13.51 7.53 -4.10
C MET A 200 13.77 6.30 -3.21
N THR A 201 14.86 5.58 -3.47
CA THR A 201 15.13 4.29 -2.81
C THR A 201 15.47 4.46 -1.32
N THR A 202 16.31 5.42 -0.98
CA THR A 202 16.74 5.65 0.42
C THR A 202 15.59 6.09 1.32
N PRO A 203 14.76 7.07 0.96
CA PRO A 203 13.57 7.44 1.74
C PRO A 203 12.60 6.26 1.93
N TYR A 204 12.36 5.46 0.89
CA TYR A 204 11.48 4.29 0.96
C TYR A 204 11.90 3.30 2.04
N PHE A 205 13.19 2.89 2.05
CA PHE A 205 13.66 1.94 3.05
C PHE A 205 13.70 2.54 4.44
N LYS A 206 14.02 3.83 4.58
CA LYS A 206 13.95 4.54 5.85
C LYS A 206 12.51 4.49 6.40
N ASN A 207 11.53 4.85 5.58
CA ASN A 207 10.13 4.88 5.99
C ASN A 207 9.63 3.47 6.39
N LEU A 208 9.97 2.44 5.62
CA LEU A 208 9.64 1.04 5.95
C LEU A 208 10.28 0.60 7.28
N SER A 209 11.54 1.02 7.53
CA SER A 209 12.21 0.77 8.80
C SER A 209 11.53 1.49 9.97
N LEU A 210 11.08 2.74 9.77
CA LEU A 210 10.34 3.51 10.77
C LEU A 210 8.98 2.89 11.08
N GLU A 211 8.24 2.45 10.06
CA GLU A 211 6.95 1.79 10.23
C GLU A 211 7.08 0.51 11.08
N THR A 212 8.08 -0.32 10.79
CA THR A 212 8.34 -1.54 11.57
C THR A 212 8.95 -1.26 12.94
N GLY A 213 9.75 -0.20 13.07
CA GLY A 213 10.44 0.21 14.29
C GLY A 213 9.52 0.83 15.33
N ILE A 214 8.47 1.54 14.91
CA ILE A 214 7.60 2.30 15.81
C ILE A 214 6.91 1.40 16.86
N HIS A 215 6.58 0.16 16.52
CA HIS A 215 6.04 -0.83 17.46
C HIS A 215 7.04 -1.18 18.57
N LYS A 216 8.32 -1.31 18.22
CA LYS A 216 9.39 -1.66 19.16
C LYS A 216 9.86 -0.46 19.98
N ALA A 217 9.66 0.74 19.47
CA ALA A 217 10.15 1.96 20.09
C ALA A 217 9.55 2.21 21.48
N LEU A 218 8.27 1.81 21.68
CA LEU A 218 7.60 1.88 23.00
C LEU A 218 8.16 0.85 23.98
N GLU A 219 8.54 -0.33 23.52
CA GLU A 219 9.06 -1.41 24.35
C GLU A 219 10.54 -1.19 24.73
N ASN A 220 11.28 -0.49 23.87
CA ASN A 220 12.74 -0.32 24.00
C ASN A 220 13.13 1.06 24.57
N ASP A 221 12.20 1.83 25.11
CA ASP A 221 12.44 3.19 25.65
C ASP A 221 13.13 4.14 24.64
N GLU A 222 12.81 4.00 23.33
CA GLU A 222 13.36 4.83 22.27
C GLU A 222 12.69 6.21 22.19
N PHE A 223 11.48 6.36 22.81
CA PHE A 223 10.79 7.63 22.92
C PHE A 223 11.20 8.39 24.17
N HIS A 224 11.32 9.72 24.05
CA HIS A 224 11.50 10.62 25.17
C HIS A 224 10.76 11.93 24.94
N LEU A 225 10.49 12.68 26.03
CA LEU A 225 9.89 14.00 25.96
C LEU A 225 10.96 15.09 26.10
N MET A 226 10.86 16.10 25.27
CA MET A 226 11.53 17.39 25.45
C MET A 226 10.49 18.43 25.85
N TYR A 227 10.89 19.38 26.66
CA TYR A 227 9.98 20.38 27.20
C TYR A 227 10.36 21.76 26.70
N GLN A 228 9.46 22.42 25.96
CA GLN A 228 9.67 23.76 25.46
C GLN A 228 8.97 24.77 26.39
N PRO A 229 9.72 25.70 27.03
CA PRO A 229 9.14 26.66 27.96
C PRO A 229 8.24 27.68 27.25
N GLN A 230 7.12 28.01 27.89
CA GLN A 230 6.21 29.07 27.52
C GLN A 230 6.42 30.23 28.48
N ILE A 231 6.81 31.39 27.95
CA ILE A 231 7.21 32.54 28.74
C ILE A 231 6.14 33.63 28.64
N ASN A 232 5.76 34.24 29.78
CA ASN A 232 4.98 35.44 29.79
C ASN A 232 5.85 36.63 29.29
N ILE A 233 5.46 37.18 28.17
CA ILE A 233 6.25 38.26 27.49
C ILE A 233 6.39 39.51 28.35
N LYS A 234 5.42 39.78 29.28
CA LYS A 234 5.45 40.98 30.13
C LYS A 234 6.33 40.80 31.35
N THR A 235 6.34 39.61 31.94
CA THR A 235 7.04 39.34 33.23
C THR A 235 8.37 38.62 33.02
N GLY A 236 8.56 37.94 31.90
CA GLY A 236 9.71 37.09 31.66
C GLY A 236 9.65 35.75 32.39
N GLU A 237 8.57 35.44 33.10
CA GLU A 237 8.41 34.22 33.88
C GLU A 237 7.95 33.05 33.01
N ILE A 238 8.38 31.84 33.35
CA ILE A 238 7.88 30.60 32.74
C ILE A 238 6.50 30.32 33.32
N ILE A 239 5.47 30.26 32.48
CA ILE A 239 4.07 30.02 32.85
C ILE A 239 3.59 28.62 32.47
N GLY A 240 4.35 27.91 31.68
CA GLY A 240 4.07 26.59 31.20
C GLY A 240 5.18 25.98 30.37
N VAL A 241 4.98 24.74 30.00
CA VAL A 241 5.85 24.02 29.05
C VAL A 241 4.98 23.24 28.07
N GLU A 242 5.52 23.02 26.88
CA GLU A 242 4.95 22.10 25.90
C GLU A 242 5.78 20.83 25.87
N ALA A 243 5.15 19.67 26.09
CA ALA A 243 5.79 18.36 25.96
C ALA A 243 5.85 17.97 24.50
N LEU A 244 7.03 17.79 24.00
CA LEU A 244 7.33 17.49 22.61
C LEU A 244 7.96 16.10 22.49
N LEU A 245 7.26 15.18 21.86
CA LEU A 245 7.72 13.82 21.62
C LEU A 245 8.95 13.81 20.72
N ARG A 246 9.93 12.98 21.07
CA ARG A 246 11.15 12.72 20.31
C ARG A 246 11.35 11.22 20.23
N TRP A 247 11.85 10.75 19.09
CA TRP A 247 12.22 9.36 18.87
C TRP A 247 13.70 9.27 18.54
N HIS A 248 14.43 8.45 19.29
CA HIS A 248 15.82 8.14 19.00
C HIS A 248 15.94 6.70 18.53
N HIS A 249 15.95 6.52 17.20
CA HIS A 249 16.03 5.20 16.59
C HIS A 249 17.47 4.67 16.68
N PRO A 250 17.69 3.38 17.06
CA PRO A 250 19.05 2.84 17.28
C PRO A 250 19.94 2.90 16.04
N GLU A 251 19.38 2.71 14.84
CA GLU A 251 20.15 2.71 13.58
C GLU A 251 20.14 4.07 12.86
N HIS A 252 19.04 4.82 12.97
CA HIS A 252 18.85 6.08 12.21
C HIS A 252 19.08 7.34 13.05
N GLY A 253 19.35 7.19 14.35
CA GLY A 253 19.51 8.32 15.26
C GLY A 253 18.21 9.08 15.53
N PRO A 254 18.27 10.41 15.75
CA PRO A 254 17.08 11.18 16.06
C PRO A 254 16.15 11.29 14.84
N ILE A 255 14.87 10.87 15.02
CA ILE A 255 13.80 10.95 14.03
C ILE A 255 12.85 12.07 14.46
N THR A 256 12.51 12.95 13.50
CA THR A 256 11.62 14.08 13.79
C THR A 256 10.16 13.64 13.89
N PRO A 257 9.32 14.33 14.70
CA PRO A 257 7.88 14.05 14.77
C PRO A 257 7.19 14.10 13.39
N ALA A 258 7.60 15.01 12.52
CA ALA A 258 7.05 15.13 11.17
C ALA A 258 7.29 13.88 10.30
N GLU A 259 8.35 13.11 10.60
CA GLU A 259 8.66 11.89 9.87
C GLU A 259 7.86 10.69 10.39
N PHE A 260 7.67 10.50 11.71
CA PHE A 260 7.08 9.27 12.24
C PHE A 260 5.61 9.39 12.69
N ILE A 261 5.11 10.58 13.03
CA ILE A 261 3.71 10.76 13.44
C ILE A 261 2.72 10.32 12.37
N PRO A 262 2.92 10.64 11.05
CA PRO A 262 2.03 10.15 10.00
C PRO A 262 1.90 8.62 9.99
N PHE A 263 3.01 7.88 10.14
CA PHE A 263 2.98 6.41 10.24
C PHE A 263 2.28 5.92 11.51
N ALA A 264 2.52 6.58 12.64
CA ALA A 264 1.82 6.27 13.87
C ALA A 264 0.30 6.48 13.76
N GLU A 265 -0.12 7.49 13.02
CA GLU A 265 -1.54 7.73 12.73
C GLU A 265 -2.11 6.69 11.75
N GLU A 266 -1.42 6.37 10.67
CA GLU A 266 -1.86 5.37 9.68
C GLU A 266 -1.98 3.97 10.29
N THR A 267 -1.02 3.55 11.09
CA THR A 267 -1.02 2.25 11.78
C THR A 267 -1.93 2.20 13.01
N GLY A 268 -2.33 3.35 13.56
CA GLY A 268 -3.09 3.45 14.81
C GLY A 268 -2.22 3.49 16.07
N MET A 269 -0.91 3.30 15.96
CA MET A 269 0.05 3.35 17.07
C MET A 269 0.08 4.70 17.81
N ILE A 270 -0.40 5.76 17.16
CA ILE A 270 -0.50 7.10 17.76
C ILE A 270 -1.32 7.09 19.07
N VAL A 271 -2.26 6.15 19.24
CA VAL A 271 -3.06 6.00 20.45
C VAL A 271 -2.19 5.49 21.60
N GLU A 272 -1.43 4.43 21.38
CA GLU A 272 -0.54 3.85 22.40
C GLU A 272 0.61 4.82 22.75
N ILE A 273 1.21 5.43 21.75
CA ILE A 273 2.20 6.50 21.92
C ILE A 273 1.62 7.64 22.76
N GLY A 274 0.39 8.08 22.47
CA GLY A 274 -0.26 9.14 23.19
C GLY A 274 -0.57 8.79 24.64
N HIS A 275 -0.94 7.56 24.95
CA HIS A 275 -1.10 7.07 26.31
C HIS A 275 0.24 7.10 27.07
N TRP A 276 1.32 6.72 26.40
CA TRP A 276 2.67 6.80 26.96
C TRP A 276 3.08 8.26 27.23
N VAL A 277 2.86 9.17 26.26
CA VAL A 277 3.14 10.60 26.39
C VAL A 277 2.39 11.22 27.58
N LEU A 278 1.08 10.97 27.69
CA LEU A 278 0.25 11.47 28.77
C LEU A 278 0.76 11.02 30.16
N ARG A 279 1.08 9.72 30.28
CA ARG A 279 1.59 9.15 31.54
C ARG A 279 2.95 9.76 31.91
N THR A 280 3.87 9.82 30.95
CA THR A 280 5.21 10.36 31.17
C THR A 280 5.16 11.84 31.52
N ALA A 281 4.35 12.62 30.81
CA ALA A 281 4.18 14.05 31.10
C ALA A 281 3.57 14.32 32.49
N CYS A 282 2.56 13.55 32.90
CA CYS A 282 1.99 13.67 34.26
C CYS A 282 3.02 13.30 35.34
N ALA A 283 3.78 12.23 35.13
CA ALA A 283 4.83 11.80 36.05
C ALA A 283 5.92 12.86 36.22
N GLU A 284 6.37 13.46 35.14
CA GLU A 284 7.36 14.54 35.17
C GLU A 284 6.83 15.80 35.86
N LEU A 285 5.60 16.20 35.58
CA LEU A 285 5.00 17.35 36.22
C LEU A 285 4.90 17.17 37.75
N LYS A 286 4.53 15.95 38.19
CA LYS A 286 4.54 15.59 39.62
C LYS A 286 5.95 15.64 40.19
N TYR A 287 6.93 15.06 39.51
CA TYR A 287 8.34 15.10 39.95
C TYR A 287 8.83 16.53 40.12
N TRP A 288 8.55 17.44 39.18
CA TRP A 288 8.93 18.85 39.28
C TRP A 288 8.27 19.56 40.48
N ARG A 289 6.97 19.29 40.68
CA ARG A 289 6.23 19.82 41.85
C ARG A 289 6.83 19.33 43.17
N ASP A 290 7.11 18.03 43.27
CA ASP A 290 7.68 17.42 44.46
C ASP A 290 9.14 17.88 44.72
N ALA A 291 9.86 18.26 43.67
CA ALA A 291 11.19 18.89 43.72
C ALA A 291 11.14 20.39 44.09
N GLY A 292 9.96 20.98 44.30
CA GLY A 292 9.78 22.37 44.72
C GLY A 292 9.84 23.41 43.60
N LEU A 293 9.72 22.99 42.33
CA LEU A 293 9.57 23.91 41.20
C LEU A 293 8.22 24.65 41.29
N PRO A 294 8.14 25.89 40.73
CA PRO A 294 6.88 26.62 40.64
C PRO A 294 5.79 25.83 39.91
N GLU A 295 4.54 26.03 40.29
CA GLU A 295 3.41 25.44 39.59
C GLU A 295 3.30 25.99 38.17
N ILE A 296 3.47 25.11 37.20
CA ILE A 296 3.43 25.44 35.77
C ILE A 296 2.44 24.54 35.04
N ARG A 297 1.91 25.01 33.92
CA ARG A 297 1.04 24.21 33.05
C ARG A 297 1.88 23.39 32.07
N MET A 298 1.43 22.14 31.81
CA MET A 298 2.00 21.31 30.73
C MET A 298 0.99 21.13 29.62
N SER A 299 1.37 21.54 28.42
CA SER A 299 0.61 21.34 27.19
C SER A 299 1.08 20.06 26.49
N ILE A 300 0.14 19.25 26.00
CA ILE A 300 0.41 17.99 25.29
C ILE A 300 -0.36 18.00 23.98
N ASN A 301 0.33 17.71 22.88
CA ASN A 301 -0.29 17.57 21.56
C ASN A 301 -1.05 16.24 21.46
N MET A 302 -2.24 16.27 20.89
CA MET A 302 -3.09 15.09 20.68
C MET A 302 -3.56 15.03 19.23
N SER A 303 -3.50 13.86 18.63
CA SER A 303 -4.02 13.63 17.28
C SER A 303 -5.55 13.56 17.27
N ALA A 304 -6.15 13.82 16.10
CA ALA A 304 -7.59 13.66 15.92
C ALA A 304 -8.06 12.22 16.22
N ARG A 305 -7.21 11.22 15.93
CA ARG A 305 -7.49 9.80 16.14
C ARG A 305 -7.57 9.46 17.63
N GLN A 306 -6.72 10.05 18.47
CA GLN A 306 -6.76 9.91 19.93
C GLN A 306 -8.00 10.58 20.51
N ILE A 307 -8.37 11.77 20.01
CA ILE A 307 -9.59 12.49 20.46
C ILE A 307 -10.85 11.70 20.14
N ALA A 308 -10.88 10.97 19.02
CA ALA A 308 -12.00 10.11 18.62
C ALA A 308 -12.14 8.85 19.49
N GLU A 309 -11.15 8.51 20.31
CA GLU A 309 -11.20 7.37 21.21
C GLU A 309 -12.21 7.60 22.34
N LYS A 310 -13.21 6.73 22.45
CA LYS A 310 -14.30 6.86 23.45
C LYS A 310 -13.82 6.84 24.92
N THR A 311 -12.62 6.32 25.16
CA THR A 311 -12.05 6.12 26.50
C THR A 311 -11.09 7.23 26.91
N ILE A 312 -10.72 8.14 26.03
CA ILE A 312 -9.68 9.15 26.27
C ILE A 312 -9.97 10.02 27.52
N VAL A 313 -11.20 10.48 27.69
CA VAL A 313 -11.58 11.31 28.83
C VAL A 313 -11.42 10.55 30.14
N LYS A 314 -11.80 9.26 30.19
CA LYS A 314 -11.62 8.41 31.35
C LYS A 314 -10.14 8.18 31.65
N HIS A 315 -9.34 7.96 30.62
CA HIS A 315 -7.90 7.75 30.75
C HIS A 315 -7.20 8.98 31.33
N VAL A 316 -7.44 10.16 30.76
CA VAL A 316 -6.89 11.44 31.27
C VAL A 316 -7.36 11.69 32.71
N SER A 317 -8.65 11.47 33.00
CA SER A 317 -9.19 11.67 34.35
C SER A 317 -8.58 10.72 35.39
N ALA A 318 -8.22 9.50 35.00
CA ALA A 318 -7.52 8.57 35.88
C ALA A 318 -6.09 9.04 36.17
N LEU A 319 -5.34 9.39 35.12
CA LEU A 319 -3.98 9.92 35.27
C LEU A 319 -3.91 11.16 36.16
N LEU A 320 -4.84 12.11 36.02
CA LEU A 320 -4.89 13.31 36.85
C LEU A 320 -5.25 13.03 38.34
N LYS A 321 -5.76 11.85 38.66
CA LYS A 321 -5.98 11.42 40.06
C LYS A 321 -4.77 10.71 40.65
N ASP A 322 -4.02 10.02 39.81
CA ASP A 322 -2.86 9.21 40.24
C ASP A 322 -1.62 10.09 40.45
N TYR A 323 -1.55 11.22 39.79
CA TYR A 323 -0.45 12.19 39.84
C TYR A 323 -0.86 13.53 40.46
#